data_34c7176f36de5b8c5039182c714c154d
#
_entry.id   34c7176f36de5b8c5039182c714c154d
#
_cell.length_a   1.000
_cell.length_b   1.000
_cell.length_c   1.000
_cell.angle_alpha   90.00
_cell.angle_beta   90.00
_cell.angle_gamma   90.00
#
_symmetry.space_group_name_H-M   'P 1'
#
loop_
_entity.id
_entity.type
_entity.pdbx_description
1 polymer ?
#
loop_
_entity_poly.entity_id
_entity_poly.type
_entity_poly.pdbx_seq_one_letter_code
_entity_poly.pdbx_strand_id
1 'polypeptide(L)'
;MDTQTLILGGIIFLALAFDFINGFHDAANSIATIVATRVLSPFQAVAWAAFFNFAAVFATGTGVAKTVGSGMIDLKYVTPYVILAGLLGAIVWDLLTWWWGLPTSSSHALIGGYAGAAMARVAYLKGLDHAFDALMAAAWIKTLIF
;
A
#
# COMPACT_ATOMS: atom_id res chain seq x y z
N MET A 1 11.35 -19.42 18.93
CA MET A 1 10.94 -18.89 17.61
C MET A 1 12.21 -18.51 16.88
N ASP A 2 12.37 -18.97 15.67
CA ASP A 2 13.51 -18.60 14.86
C ASP A 2 13.35 -17.15 14.32
N THR A 3 14.46 -16.55 13.93
CA THR A 3 14.48 -15.16 13.44
C THR A 3 13.57 -14.96 12.21
N GLN A 4 13.44 -15.97 11.36
CA GLN A 4 12.59 -15.90 10.17
C GLN A 4 11.10 -15.82 10.54
N THR A 5 10.66 -16.62 11.51
CA THR A 5 9.28 -16.57 12.02
C THR A 5 8.94 -15.23 12.64
N LEU A 6 9.89 -14.62 13.38
CA LEU A 6 9.70 -13.27 13.94
C LEU A 6 9.56 -12.19 12.85
N ILE A 7 10.41 -12.23 11.82
CA ILE A 7 10.34 -11.28 10.70
C ILE A 7 9.02 -11.46 9.95
N LEU A 8 8.60 -12.70 9.67
CA LEU A 8 7.34 -12.97 9.00
C LEU A 8 6.14 -12.47 9.81
N GLY A 9 6.16 -12.73 11.13
CA GLY A 9 5.14 -12.19 12.03
C GLY A 9 5.09 -10.66 12.02
N GLY A 10 6.25 -10.00 11.99
CA GLY A 10 6.38 -8.55 11.87
C GLY A 10 5.80 -8.02 10.55
N ILE A 11 6.06 -8.69 9.42
CA ILE A 11 5.49 -8.33 8.12
C ILE A 11 3.96 -8.42 8.16
N ILE A 12 3.42 -9.53 8.67
CA ILE A 12 1.97 -9.74 8.77
C ILE A 12 1.34 -8.65 9.66
N PHE A 13 1.95 -8.37 10.81
CA PHE A 13 1.46 -7.31 11.71
C PHE A 13 1.44 -5.94 11.03
N LEU A 14 2.53 -5.56 10.34
CA LEU A 14 2.62 -4.28 9.63
C LEU A 14 1.67 -4.22 8.43
N ALA A 15 1.46 -5.33 7.73
CA ALA A 15 0.48 -5.39 6.65
C ALA A 15 -0.95 -5.14 7.17
N LEU A 16 -1.32 -5.78 8.28
CA LEU A 16 -2.63 -5.55 8.91
C LEU A 16 -2.75 -4.11 9.47
N ALA A 17 -1.67 -3.56 10.01
CA ALA A 17 -1.64 -2.16 10.45
C ALA A 17 -1.81 -1.20 9.26
N PHE A 18 -1.14 -1.47 8.14
CA PHE A 18 -1.32 -0.70 6.91
C PHE A 18 -2.76 -0.79 6.41
N ASP A 19 -3.37 -1.98 6.36
CA ASP A 19 -4.76 -2.15 5.93
C ASP A 19 -5.72 -1.36 6.82
N PHE A 20 -5.50 -1.36 8.13
CA PHE A 20 -6.30 -0.57 9.07
C PHE A 20 -6.16 0.93 8.80
N ILE A 21 -4.91 1.42 8.62
CA ILE A 21 -4.62 2.84 8.33
C ILE A 21 -5.22 3.22 6.98
N ASN A 22 -5.07 2.40 5.95
CA ASN A 22 -5.69 2.59 4.64
C ASN A 22 -7.21 2.71 4.75
N GLY A 23 -7.85 1.80 5.48
CA GLY A 23 -9.31 1.81 5.66
C GLY A 23 -9.81 3.09 6.32
N PHE A 24 -9.13 3.55 7.38
CA PHE A 24 -9.52 4.77 8.08
C PHE A 24 -9.16 6.04 7.30
N HIS A 25 -8.03 6.06 6.59
CA HIS A 25 -7.60 7.18 5.76
C HIS A 25 -8.53 7.39 4.56
N ASP A 26 -8.88 6.32 3.87
CA ASP A 26 -9.72 6.37 2.67
C ASP A 26 -11.22 6.39 2.97
N ALA A 27 -11.64 6.05 4.19
CA ALA A 27 -13.04 6.12 4.58
C ALA A 27 -13.62 7.53 4.38
N ALA A 28 -12.87 8.57 4.75
CA ALA A 28 -13.31 9.95 4.57
C ALA A 28 -13.56 10.27 3.09
N ASN A 29 -12.69 9.83 2.19
CA ASN A 29 -12.82 10.04 0.75
C ASN A 29 -14.06 9.33 0.19
N SER A 30 -14.36 8.13 0.69
CA SER A 30 -15.50 7.33 0.23
C SER A 30 -16.86 7.85 0.65
N ILE A 31 -16.97 8.48 1.83
CA ILE A 31 -18.27 8.86 2.43
C ILE A 31 -18.48 10.38 2.52
N ALA A 32 -17.47 11.21 2.25
CA ALA A 32 -17.53 12.66 2.48
C ALA A 32 -18.74 13.31 1.81
N THR A 33 -19.02 13.00 0.55
CA THR A 33 -20.15 13.58 -0.20
C THR A 33 -21.49 13.15 0.36
N ILE A 34 -21.66 11.87 0.72
CA ILE A 34 -22.93 11.31 1.25
C ILE A 34 -23.24 11.90 2.63
N VAL A 35 -22.22 12.09 3.46
CA VAL A 35 -22.34 12.71 4.78
C VAL A 35 -22.60 14.21 4.66
N ALA A 36 -21.86 14.91 3.78
CA ALA A 36 -22.03 16.34 3.56
C ALA A 36 -23.42 16.69 3.03
N THR A 37 -23.98 15.87 2.16
CA THR A 37 -25.34 16.04 1.62
C THR A 37 -26.44 15.52 2.57
N ARG A 38 -26.05 14.97 3.73
CA ARG A 38 -26.98 14.44 4.76
C ARG A 38 -27.90 13.31 4.26
N VAL A 39 -27.50 12.58 3.22
CA VAL A 39 -28.26 11.42 2.72
C VAL A 39 -28.19 10.26 3.72
N LEU A 40 -27.02 10.04 4.33
CA LEU A 40 -26.81 9.09 5.41
C LEU A 40 -26.15 9.78 6.60
N SER A 41 -26.42 9.28 7.80
CA SER A 41 -25.62 9.65 8.98
C SER A 41 -24.18 9.12 8.83
N PRO A 42 -23.17 9.74 9.49
CA PRO A 42 -21.77 9.27 9.41
C PRO A 42 -21.62 7.78 9.72
N PHE A 43 -22.30 7.30 10.76
CA PHE A 43 -22.23 5.88 11.14
C PHE A 43 -22.83 4.96 10.06
N GLN A 44 -23.97 5.34 9.48
CA GLN A 44 -24.60 4.57 8.39
C GLN A 44 -23.70 4.54 7.15
N ALA A 45 -23.09 5.67 6.80
CA ALA A 45 -22.20 5.77 5.65
C ALA A 45 -20.96 4.89 5.83
N VAL A 46 -20.34 4.90 7.01
CA VAL A 46 -19.17 4.03 7.32
C VAL A 46 -19.58 2.55 7.29
N ALA A 47 -20.69 2.17 7.93
CA ALA A 47 -21.16 0.79 7.95
C ALA A 47 -21.46 0.27 6.52
N TRP A 48 -22.05 1.11 5.69
CA TRP A 48 -22.36 0.81 4.28
C TRP A 48 -21.08 0.63 3.46
N ALA A 49 -20.12 1.56 3.58
CA ALA A 49 -18.84 1.47 2.89
C ALA A 49 -18.05 0.23 3.33
N ALA A 50 -18.00 -0.06 4.62
CA ALA A 50 -17.32 -1.25 5.16
C ALA A 50 -17.94 -2.55 4.63
N PHE A 51 -19.26 -2.64 4.56
CA PHE A 51 -19.96 -3.81 4.02
C PHE A 51 -19.58 -4.05 2.55
N PHE A 52 -19.62 -3.02 1.70
CA PHE A 52 -19.29 -3.17 0.28
C PHE A 52 -17.81 -3.42 0.04
N ASN A 53 -16.90 -2.80 0.80
CA ASN A 53 -15.48 -3.11 0.74
C ASN A 53 -15.20 -4.58 1.09
N PHE A 54 -15.84 -5.09 2.13
CA PHE A 54 -15.74 -6.51 2.49
C PHE A 54 -16.31 -7.42 1.40
N ALA A 55 -17.50 -7.11 0.87
CA ALA A 55 -18.13 -7.89 -0.19
C ALA A 55 -17.30 -7.89 -1.50
N ALA A 56 -16.66 -6.76 -1.83
CA ALA A 56 -15.83 -6.63 -3.01
C ALA A 56 -14.65 -7.62 -3.06
N VAL A 57 -14.08 -8.00 -1.91
CA VAL A 57 -12.99 -9.00 -1.82
C VAL A 57 -13.39 -10.31 -2.49
N PHE A 58 -14.65 -10.73 -2.35
CA PHE A 58 -15.15 -11.96 -2.96
C PHE A 58 -15.50 -11.82 -4.45
N ALA A 59 -15.74 -10.59 -4.92
CA ALA A 59 -16.16 -10.31 -6.29
C ALA A 59 -14.98 -9.96 -7.23
N THR A 60 -13.96 -9.26 -6.75
CA THR A 60 -12.92 -8.64 -7.60
C THR A 60 -11.64 -9.46 -7.71
N GLY A 61 -11.43 -10.46 -6.85
CA GLY A 61 -10.25 -11.32 -6.88
C GLY A 61 -8.94 -10.59 -6.51
N THR A 62 -7.80 -11.19 -6.86
CA THR A 62 -6.46 -10.78 -6.40
C THR A 62 -5.59 -10.11 -7.48
N GLY A 63 -6.18 -9.59 -8.56
CA GLY A 63 -5.44 -9.03 -9.70
C GLY A 63 -4.49 -7.89 -9.30
N VAL A 64 -4.97 -6.91 -8.54
CA VAL A 64 -4.18 -5.76 -8.08
C VAL A 64 -3.05 -6.22 -7.13
N ALA A 65 -3.35 -7.12 -6.19
CA ALA A 65 -2.37 -7.65 -5.26
C ALA A 65 -1.22 -8.37 -5.98
N LYS A 66 -1.51 -9.11 -7.06
CA LYS A 66 -0.48 -9.75 -7.90
C LYS A 66 0.38 -8.73 -8.64
N THR A 67 -0.23 -7.69 -9.20
CA THR A 67 0.51 -6.64 -9.92
C THR A 67 1.47 -5.91 -8.99
N VAL A 68 1.03 -5.48 -7.82
CA VAL A 68 1.87 -4.80 -6.84
C VAL A 68 2.92 -5.74 -6.27
N GLY A 69 2.53 -6.97 -5.90
CA GLY A 69 3.43 -7.92 -5.22
C GLY A 69 4.53 -8.51 -6.10
N SER A 70 4.28 -8.73 -7.39
CA SER A 70 5.22 -9.43 -8.26
C SER A 70 5.41 -8.81 -9.64
N GLY A 71 4.65 -7.76 -9.97
CA GLY A 71 4.68 -7.17 -11.32
C GLY A 71 5.53 -5.92 -11.43
N MET A 72 5.69 -5.14 -10.37
CA MET A 72 6.31 -3.81 -10.43
C MET A 72 7.80 -3.81 -10.07
N ILE A 73 8.26 -4.79 -9.31
CA ILE A 73 9.64 -4.90 -8.81
C ILE A 73 10.20 -6.26 -9.19
N ASP A 74 11.47 -6.28 -9.58
CA ASP A 74 12.20 -7.52 -9.86
C ASP A 74 12.36 -8.32 -8.55
N LEU A 75 11.74 -9.50 -8.50
CA LEU A 75 11.67 -10.34 -7.31
C LEU A 75 13.05 -10.75 -6.75
N LYS A 76 14.10 -10.70 -7.57
CA LYS A 76 15.47 -10.99 -7.11
C LYS A 76 15.98 -9.99 -6.07
N TYR A 77 15.41 -8.78 -6.02
CA TYR A 77 15.76 -7.75 -5.05
C TYR A 77 14.79 -7.70 -3.86
N VAL A 78 13.69 -8.43 -3.94
CA VAL A 78 12.69 -8.46 -2.87
C VAL A 78 13.15 -9.39 -1.75
N THR A 79 13.27 -8.82 -0.57
CA THR A 79 13.57 -9.56 0.67
C THR A 79 12.56 -9.18 1.74
N PRO A 80 12.43 -9.97 2.81
CA PRO A 80 11.59 -9.61 3.95
C PRO A 80 11.86 -8.18 4.47
N TYR A 81 13.11 -7.75 4.48
CA TYR A 81 13.48 -6.38 4.91
C TYR A 81 12.99 -5.30 3.95
N VAL A 82 12.99 -5.56 2.64
CA VAL A 82 12.43 -4.63 1.63
C VAL A 82 10.93 -4.48 1.82
N ILE A 83 10.23 -5.58 2.09
CA ILE A 83 8.79 -5.56 2.38
C ILE A 83 8.50 -4.77 3.65
N LEU A 84 9.24 -5.05 4.73
CA LEU A 84 9.10 -4.30 5.99
C LEU A 84 9.35 -2.80 5.80
N ALA A 85 10.43 -2.43 5.12
CA ALA A 85 10.77 -1.02 4.86
C ALA A 85 9.70 -0.33 3.99
N GLY A 86 9.20 -1.03 2.97
CA GLY A 86 8.14 -0.52 2.10
C GLY A 86 6.83 -0.26 2.85
N LEU A 87 6.40 -1.22 3.69
CA LEU A 87 5.20 -1.07 4.54
C LEU A 87 5.36 0.08 5.54
N LEU A 88 6.51 0.16 6.21
CA LEU A 88 6.80 1.27 7.15
C LEU A 88 6.78 2.62 6.43
N GLY A 89 7.38 2.72 5.25
CA GLY A 89 7.37 3.94 4.45
C GLY A 89 5.95 4.36 4.07
N ALA A 90 5.12 3.43 3.64
CA ALA A 90 3.72 3.68 3.30
C ALA A 90 2.90 4.13 4.51
N ILE A 91 3.04 3.43 5.65
CA ILE A 91 2.36 3.78 6.91
C ILE A 91 2.75 5.19 7.37
N VAL A 92 4.04 5.51 7.37
CA VAL A 92 4.52 6.84 7.77
C VAL A 92 3.96 7.91 6.84
N TRP A 93 3.95 7.68 5.53
CA TRP A 93 3.39 8.62 4.56
C TRP A 93 1.89 8.85 4.78
N ASP A 94 1.10 7.78 4.94
CA ASP A 94 -0.34 7.86 5.16
C ASP A 94 -0.66 8.60 6.48
N LEU A 95 0.09 8.34 7.55
CA LEU A 95 -0.11 9.04 8.82
C LEU A 95 0.26 10.52 8.75
N LEU A 96 1.34 10.88 8.06
CA LEU A 96 1.76 12.26 7.86
C LEU A 96 0.73 13.04 7.03
N THR A 97 0.29 12.47 5.91
CA THR A 97 -0.69 13.11 5.03
C THR A 97 -2.06 13.23 5.69
N TRP A 98 -2.45 12.24 6.48
CA TRP A 98 -3.64 12.33 7.30
C TRP A 98 -3.55 13.46 8.34
N TRP A 99 -2.41 13.54 9.04
CA TRP A 99 -2.19 14.60 10.04
C TRP A 99 -2.26 16.00 9.44
N TRP A 100 -1.77 16.17 8.22
CA TRP A 100 -1.81 17.44 7.52
C TRP A 100 -3.12 17.67 6.73
N GLY A 101 -4.03 16.71 6.72
CA GLY A 101 -5.29 16.79 5.96
C GLY A 101 -5.06 16.80 4.44
N LEU A 102 -3.99 16.20 3.96
CA LEU A 102 -3.68 16.13 2.53
C LEU A 102 -4.37 14.90 1.92
N PRO A 103 -5.19 15.08 0.87
CA PRO A 103 -5.80 13.95 0.17
C PRO A 103 -4.71 13.20 -0.60
N THR A 104 -4.48 11.96 -0.24
CA THR A 104 -3.51 11.07 -0.89
C THR A 104 -4.10 9.69 -1.12
N SER A 105 -3.43 8.89 -1.95
CA SER A 105 -3.81 7.51 -2.20
C SER A 105 -2.87 6.57 -1.44
N SER A 106 -3.41 5.80 -0.52
CA SER A 106 -2.65 4.79 0.24
C SER A 106 -2.07 3.71 -0.69
N SER A 107 -2.74 3.40 -1.81
CA SER A 107 -2.20 2.49 -2.83
C SER A 107 -0.91 3.06 -3.47
N HIS A 108 -0.88 4.36 -3.77
CA HIS A 108 0.33 5.01 -4.28
C HIS A 108 1.42 5.08 -3.21
N ALA A 109 1.05 5.31 -1.95
CA ALA A 109 1.99 5.26 -0.83
C ALA A 109 2.65 3.88 -0.69
N LEU A 110 1.85 2.81 -0.80
CA LEU A 110 2.35 1.43 -0.77
C LEU A 110 3.29 1.14 -1.95
N ILE A 111 2.89 1.48 -3.16
CA ILE A 111 3.70 1.29 -4.37
C ILE A 111 5.01 2.07 -4.25
N GLY A 112 4.94 3.34 -3.85
CA GLY A 112 6.13 4.20 -3.68
C GLY A 112 7.06 3.70 -2.57
N GLY A 113 6.51 3.30 -1.43
CA GLY A 113 7.27 2.74 -0.31
C GLY A 113 8.00 1.45 -0.70
N TYR A 114 7.30 0.54 -1.38
CA TYR A 114 7.87 -0.73 -1.84
C TYR A 114 8.94 -0.53 -2.92
N ALA A 115 8.67 0.33 -3.91
CA ALA A 115 9.64 0.69 -4.94
C ALA A 115 10.89 1.37 -4.37
N GLY A 116 10.70 2.37 -3.50
CA GLY A 116 11.79 3.07 -2.84
C GLY A 116 12.68 2.15 -2.00
N ALA A 117 12.08 1.23 -1.24
CA ALA A 117 12.82 0.24 -0.46
C ALA A 117 13.65 -0.71 -1.36
N ALA A 118 13.08 -1.17 -2.49
CA ALA A 118 13.79 -2.00 -3.45
C ALA A 118 14.93 -1.24 -4.15
N MET A 119 14.68 0.00 -4.55
CA MET A 119 15.71 0.88 -5.14
C MET A 119 16.86 1.14 -4.17
N ALA A 120 16.56 1.43 -2.90
CA ALA A 120 17.58 1.62 -1.85
C ALA A 120 18.43 0.35 -1.67
N ARG A 121 17.81 -0.84 -1.73
CA ARG A 121 18.53 -2.10 -1.66
C ARG A 121 19.47 -2.29 -2.85
N VAL A 122 19.00 -2.00 -4.08
CA VAL A 122 19.86 -2.12 -5.28
C VAL A 122 20.99 -1.10 -5.23
N ALA A 123 20.71 0.13 -4.83
CA ALA A 123 21.73 1.17 -4.64
C ALA A 123 22.79 0.75 -3.62
N TYR A 124 22.41 0.09 -2.54
CA TYR A 124 23.34 -0.44 -1.55
C TYR A 124 24.21 -1.57 -2.10
N LEU A 125 23.66 -2.45 -2.96
CA LEU A 125 24.36 -3.62 -3.49
C LEU A 125 25.24 -3.29 -4.69
N LYS A 126 24.84 -2.36 -5.55
CA LYS A 126 25.44 -2.11 -6.87
C LYS A 126 25.89 -0.67 -7.10
N GLY A 127 25.51 0.26 -6.23
CA GLY A 127 25.72 1.70 -6.41
C GLY A 127 24.45 2.44 -6.83
N LEU A 128 24.44 3.76 -6.59
CA LEU A 128 23.27 4.62 -6.83
C LEU A 128 22.83 4.62 -8.31
N ASP A 129 23.77 4.50 -9.24
CA ASP A 129 23.49 4.52 -10.69
C ASP A 129 22.60 3.35 -11.12
N HIS A 130 22.58 2.28 -10.34
CA HIS A 130 21.79 1.06 -10.59
C HIS A 130 20.47 0.98 -9.81
N ALA A 131 20.10 2.02 -9.05
CA ALA A 131 18.91 1.98 -8.20
C ALA A 131 17.62 1.62 -8.98
N PHE A 132 17.49 2.12 -10.20
CA PHE A 132 16.32 1.87 -11.05
C PHE A 132 16.25 0.44 -11.62
N ASP A 133 17.33 -0.35 -11.54
CA ASP A 133 17.32 -1.77 -11.96
C ASP A 133 16.35 -2.62 -11.12
N ALA A 134 15.88 -2.10 -9.98
CA ALA A 134 14.84 -2.72 -9.16
C ALA A 134 13.47 -2.72 -9.84
N LEU A 135 13.22 -1.78 -10.76
CA LEU A 135 11.89 -1.51 -11.29
C LEU A 135 11.67 -2.25 -12.62
N MET A 136 10.50 -2.86 -12.74
CA MET A 136 10.06 -3.50 -13.99
C MET A 136 9.34 -2.48 -14.88
N ALA A 137 10.08 -1.85 -15.80
CA ALA A 137 9.61 -0.75 -16.65
C ALA A 137 8.25 -1.01 -17.33
N ALA A 138 8.01 -2.22 -17.82
CA ALA A 138 6.76 -2.57 -18.49
C ALA A 138 5.52 -2.43 -17.58
N ALA A 139 5.63 -2.81 -16.32
CA ALA A 139 4.53 -2.67 -15.36
C ALA A 139 4.31 -1.21 -14.96
N TRP A 140 5.41 -0.45 -14.77
CA TRP A 140 5.32 0.98 -14.45
C TRP A 140 4.70 1.78 -15.58
N ILE A 141 5.10 1.55 -16.83
CA ILE A 141 4.51 2.18 -18.01
C ILE A 141 3.01 1.89 -18.08
N LYS A 142 2.62 0.62 -17.87
CA LYS A 142 1.21 0.23 -17.84
C LYS A 142 0.42 0.95 -16.75
N THR A 143 0.97 1.06 -15.54
CA THR A 143 0.30 1.73 -14.41
C THR A 143 0.18 3.24 -14.60
N LEU A 144 1.12 3.87 -15.34
CA LEU A 144 1.09 5.30 -15.63
C LEU A 144 0.15 5.68 -16.78
N ILE A 145 -0.15 4.73 -17.68
CA ILE A 145 -1.02 4.97 -18.85
C ILE A 145 -2.49 4.67 -18.51
N PHE A 146 -2.78 3.72 -17.63
CA PHE A 146 -4.12 3.24 -17.26
C PHE A 146 -4.44 3.53 -15.80
#